data_b5652ef7d8687800854a1dfc22c106c1
#
_entry.id   b5652ef7d8687800854a1dfc22c106c1
#
_cell.length_a   1.000
_cell.length_b   1.000
_cell.length_c   1.000
_cell.angle_alpha   90.00
_cell.angle_beta   90.00
_cell.angle_gamma   90.00
#
_symmetry.space_group_name_H-M   'P 1'
#
loop_
_entity.id
_entity.type
_entity.pdbx_description
1 polymer ?
#
loop_
_entity_poly.entity_id
_entity_poly.type
_entity_poly.pdbx_seq_one_letter_code
_entity_poly.pdbx_strand_id
1 'polypeptide(L)'
;MAIQFLLPPLASLDLLESPVGIRARAQLEENLRQELARLWTLPQVGDIRQVGLVAGVELVRDWRTREPFELRERAGIRVCEAMARRGVLTRPIGNVVPLLPPYCMSGTQVRKMVGALGEAIAETLGSA
;
A
#
# COMPACT_ATOMS: atom_id res chain seq x y z
N MET A 1 -17.28 -11.47 -34.08
CA MET A 1 -16.23 -11.89 -33.11
C MET A 1 -15.56 -10.71 -32.38
N ALA A 2 -15.22 -9.61 -33.05
CA ALA A 2 -14.62 -8.43 -32.38
C ALA A 2 -15.48 -7.81 -31.27
N ILE A 3 -16.81 -7.80 -31.42
CA ILE A 3 -17.75 -7.23 -30.46
C ILE A 3 -17.74 -7.98 -29.12
N GLN A 4 -17.57 -9.30 -29.12
CA GLN A 4 -17.54 -10.10 -27.88
C GLN A 4 -16.34 -9.78 -26.98
N PHE A 5 -15.22 -9.33 -27.55
CA PHE A 5 -14.04 -8.92 -26.78
C PHE A 5 -14.15 -7.49 -26.25
N LEU A 6 -15.04 -6.67 -26.80
CA LEU A 6 -15.24 -5.28 -26.37
C LEU A 6 -16.29 -5.14 -25.26
N LEU A 7 -17.25 -6.06 -25.15
CA LEU A 7 -18.33 -5.99 -24.15
C LEU A 7 -17.82 -6.01 -22.70
N PRO A 8 -16.89 -6.91 -22.28
CA PRO A 8 -16.40 -6.89 -20.91
C PRO A 8 -15.65 -5.61 -20.53
N PRO A 9 -14.76 -5.05 -21.40
CA PRO A 9 -14.13 -3.75 -21.12
C PRO A 9 -15.13 -2.60 -21.01
N LEU A 10 -16.15 -2.55 -21.86
CA LEU A 10 -17.20 -1.51 -21.81
C LEU A 10 -18.03 -1.62 -20.52
N ALA A 11 -18.44 -2.83 -20.15
CA ALA A 11 -19.14 -3.07 -18.90
C ALA A 11 -18.31 -2.66 -17.67
N SER A 12 -16.99 -2.90 -17.70
CA SER A 12 -16.07 -2.47 -16.66
C SER A 12 -16.01 -0.94 -16.56
N LEU A 13 -15.94 -0.23 -17.70
CA LEU A 13 -15.95 1.23 -17.72
C LEU A 13 -17.26 1.79 -17.17
N ASP A 14 -18.41 1.21 -17.54
CA ASP A 14 -19.72 1.62 -17.03
C ASP A 14 -19.78 1.49 -15.49
N LEU A 15 -19.25 0.40 -14.93
CA LEU A 15 -19.17 0.20 -13.49
C LEU A 15 -18.25 1.23 -12.82
N LEU A 16 -17.09 1.51 -13.43
CA LEU A 16 -16.13 2.48 -12.90
C LEU A 16 -16.67 3.91 -12.92
N GLU A 17 -17.46 4.26 -13.93
CA GLU A 17 -18.05 5.59 -14.10
C GLU A 17 -19.41 5.74 -13.36
N SER A 18 -19.95 4.65 -12.83
CA SER A 18 -21.22 4.70 -12.10
C SER A 18 -21.09 5.53 -10.80
N PRO A 19 -22.18 6.24 -10.38
CA PRO A 19 -22.15 6.97 -9.11
C PRO A 19 -21.80 6.10 -7.90
N VAL A 20 -22.21 4.83 -7.90
CA VAL A 20 -21.88 3.86 -6.85
C VAL A 20 -20.40 3.54 -6.87
N GLY A 21 -19.81 3.27 -8.04
CA GLY A 21 -18.39 2.99 -8.21
C GLY A 21 -17.51 4.16 -7.79
N ILE A 22 -17.90 5.38 -8.18
CA ILE A 22 -17.17 6.61 -7.81
C ILE A 22 -17.17 6.80 -6.28
N ARG A 23 -18.32 6.64 -5.63
CA ARG A 23 -18.41 6.76 -4.16
C ARG A 23 -17.61 5.67 -3.43
N ALA A 24 -17.68 4.43 -3.93
CA ALA A 24 -16.95 3.32 -3.35
C ALA A 24 -15.43 3.55 -3.41
N ARG A 25 -14.91 4.04 -4.53
CA ARG A 25 -13.49 4.39 -4.65
C ARG A 25 -13.09 5.53 -3.71
N ALA A 26 -13.90 6.58 -3.62
CA ALA A 26 -13.64 7.70 -2.72
C ALA A 26 -13.58 7.24 -1.26
N GLN A 27 -14.48 6.35 -0.85
CA GLN A 27 -14.49 5.77 0.49
C GLN A 27 -13.25 4.89 0.73
N LEU A 28 -12.87 4.09 -0.24
CA LEU A 28 -11.68 3.24 -0.16
C LEU A 28 -10.40 4.07 -0.05
N GLU A 29 -10.30 5.14 -0.82
CA GLU A 29 -9.19 6.09 -0.77
C GLU A 29 -9.07 6.73 0.61
N GLU A 30 -10.19 7.16 1.20
CA GLU A 30 -10.21 7.74 2.54
C GLU A 30 -9.83 6.70 3.61
N ASN A 31 -10.36 5.49 3.51
CA ASN A 31 -9.99 4.39 4.41
C ASN A 31 -8.47 4.11 4.35
N LEU A 32 -7.91 4.10 3.15
CA LEU A 32 -6.46 3.91 2.96
C LEU A 32 -5.67 5.05 3.62
N ARG A 33 -6.10 6.30 3.42
CA ARG A 33 -5.46 7.48 4.02
C ARG A 33 -5.44 7.40 5.56
N GLN A 34 -6.57 7.04 6.15
CA GLN A 34 -6.70 6.94 7.60
C GLN A 34 -5.84 5.83 8.18
N GLU A 35 -5.81 4.66 7.54
CA GLU A 35 -4.97 3.56 8.01
C GLU A 35 -3.48 3.85 7.83
N LEU A 36 -3.07 4.45 6.70
CA LEU A 36 -1.68 4.85 6.46
C LEU A 36 -1.18 5.87 7.50
N ALA A 37 -2.05 6.77 7.96
CA ALA A 37 -1.68 7.76 8.97
C ALA A 37 -1.19 7.13 10.27
N ARG A 38 -1.59 5.91 10.60
CA ARG A 38 -1.12 5.19 11.79
C ARG A 38 0.35 4.81 11.70
N LEU A 39 0.89 4.67 10.50
CA LEU A 39 2.30 4.31 10.29
C LEU A 39 3.26 5.43 10.70
N TRP A 40 2.80 6.68 10.83
CA TRP A 40 3.64 7.79 11.29
C TRP A 40 4.17 7.61 12.72
N THR A 41 3.62 6.67 13.49
CA THR A 41 4.13 6.33 14.82
C THR A 41 5.42 5.51 14.78
N LEU A 42 5.77 4.95 13.62
CA LEU A 42 6.96 4.12 13.46
C LEU A 42 8.18 4.97 13.11
N PRO A 43 9.29 4.85 13.87
CA PRO A 43 10.50 5.63 13.62
C PRO A 43 11.13 5.39 12.25
N GLN A 44 10.88 4.23 11.66
CA GLN A 44 11.45 3.83 10.37
C GLN A 44 10.61 4.26 9.17
N VAL A 45 9.53 5.00 9.38
CA VAL A 45 8.72 5.59 8.30
C VAL A 45 9.18 7.03 8.08
N GLY A 46 9.80 7.29 6.93
CA GLY A 46 10.31 8.61 6.56
C GLY A 46 9.33 9.45 5.78
N ASP A 47 8.49 8.82 4.96
CA ASP A 47 7.46 9.51 4.18
C ASP A 47 6.33 8.56 3.80
N ILE A 48 5.13 9.12 3.66
CA ILE A 48 3.93 8.43 3.17
C ILE A 48 3.30 9.29 2.09
N ARG A 49 3.26 8.77 0.87
CA ARG A 49 2.68 9.46 -0.29
C ARG A 49 1.50 8.67 -0.78
N GLN A 50 0.42 9.36 -1.12
CA GLN A 50 -0.80 8.74 -1.65
C GLN A 50 -1.41 9.61 -2.74
N VAL A 51 -1.74 8.97 -3.87
CA VAL A 51 -2.55 9.54 -4.94
C VAL A 51 -3.62 8.52 -5.29
N GLY A 52 -4.87 8.83 -4.97
CA GLY A 52 -5.97 7.87 -5.13
C GLY A 52 -5.72 6.61 -4.31
N LEU A 53 -5.69 5.46 -4.99
CA LEU A 53 -5.42 4.15 -4.40
C LEU A 53 -3.98 3.67 -4.61
N VAL A 54 -3.09 4.56 -4.99
CA VAL A 54 -1.66 4.27 -5.07
C VAL A 54 -0.95 4.95 -3.91
N ALA A 55 -0.29 4.18 -3.07
CA ALA A 55 0.46 4.70 -1.94
C ALA A 55 1.90 4.16 -1.95
N GLY A 56 2.82 4.94 -1.40
CA GLY A 56 4.20 4.54 -1.18
C GLY A 56 4.64 4.94 0.22
N VAL A 57 5.20 4.00 0.95
CA VAL A 57 5.75 4.21 2.28
C VAL A 57 7.27 4.10 2.20
N GLU A 58 7.95 5.19 2.49
CA GLU A 58 9.41 5.26 2.44
C GLU A 58 10.01 4.80 3.77
N LEU A 59 10.94 3.85 3.68
CA LEU A 59 11.64 3.30 4.83
C LEU A 59 12.95 4.05 5.04
N VAL A 60 13.18 4.49 6.29
CA VAL A 60 14.39 5.17 6.74
C VAL A 60 14.90 4.55 8.03
N ARG A 61 16.14 4.83 8.40
CA ARG A 61 16.69 4.39 9.68
C ARG A 61 16.02 5.09 10.86
N ASP A 62 15.83 6.38 10.73
CA ASP A 62 15.14 7.25 11.70
C ASP A 62 14.48 8.41 10.94
N TRP A 63 13.21 8.65 11.20
CA TRP A 63 12.45 9.74 10.55
C TRP A 63 13.04 11.13 10.80
N ARG A 64 13.75 11.32 11.93
CA ARG A 64 14.34 12.61 12.31
C ARG A 64 15.51 12.99 11.41
N THR A 65 16.36 12.02 11.09
CA THR A 65 17.54 12.21 10.24
C THR A 65 17.22 11.98 8.77
N ARG A 66 16.14 11.22 8.49
CA ARG A 66 15.76 10.73 7.15
C ARG A 66 16.88 9.93 6.48
N GLU A 67 17.78 9.35 7.28
CA GLU A 67 18.88 8.54 6.77
C GLU A 67 18.32 7.30 6.06
N PRO A 68 18.61 7.13 4.75
CA PRO A 68 18.12 5.97 4.01
C PRO A 68 18.89 4.70 4.39
N PHE A 69 18.27 3.55 4.16
CA PHE A 69 18.97 2.28 4.15
C PHE A 69 19.80 2.15 2.87
N GLU A 70 20.99 1.58 2.96
CA GLU A 70 21.76 1.23 1.76
C GLU A 70 21.10 0.05 1.03
N LEU A 71 21.22 0.00 -0.29
CA LEU A 71 20.58 -1.06 -1.10
C LEU A 71 21.01 -2.47 -0.67
N ARG A 72 22.27 -2.64 -0.26
CA ARG A 72 22.79 -3.92 0.24
C ARG A 72 22.10 -4.42 1.51
N GLU A 73 21.49 -3.55 2.29
CA GLU A 73 20.75 -3.91 3.50
C GLU A 73 19.39 -4.53 3.20
N ARG A 74 18.91 -4.37 1.96
CA ARG A 74 17.68 -4.98 1.47
C ARG A 74 16.46 -4.70 2.36
N ALA A 75 16.38 -3.50 2.95
CA ALA A 75 15.33 -3.15 3.91
C ALA A 75 13.91 -3.34 3.32
N GLY A 76 13.67 -2.80 2.13
CA GLY A 76 12.38 -2.97 1.44
C GLY A 76 12.04 -4.44 1.16
N ILE A 77 13.03 -5.23 0.74
CA ILE A 77 12.84 -6.67 0.46
C ILE A 77 12.46 -7.42 1.73
N ARG A 78 13.19 -7.21 2.83
CA ARG A 78 12.91 -7.86 4.12
C ARG A 78 11.53 -7.52 4.65
N VAL A 79 11.11 -6.25 4.54
CA VAL A 79 9.77 -5.82 4.92
C VAL A 79 8.71 -6.51 4.05
N CYS A 80 8.89 -6.56 2.73
CA CYS A 80 7.94 -7.22 1.84
C CYS A 80 7.86 -8.74 2.06
N GLU A 81 8.96 -9.40 2.39
CA GLU A 81 8.97 -10.81 2.79
C GLU A 81 8.19 -11.04 4.09
N ALA A 82 8.33 -10.15 5.06
CA ALA A 82 7.56 -10.20 6.31
C ALA A 82 6.06 -9.95 6.08
N MET A 83 5.71 -9.06 5.15
CA MET A 83 4.33 -8.85 4.72
C MET A 83 3.74 -10.10 4.04
N ALA A 84 4.54 -10.76 3.19
CA ALA A 84 4.11 -12.00 2.52
C ALA A 84 3.75 -13.10 3.52
N ARG A 85 4.51 -13.25 4.60
CA ARG A 85 4.18 -14.18 5.69
C ARG A 85 2.86 -13.84 6.38
N ARG A 86 2.40 -12.59 6.28
CA ARG A 86 1.12 -12.10 6.80
C ARG A 86 0.00 -12.08 5.76
N GLY A 87 0.26 -12.67 4.58
CA GLY A 87 -0.73 -12.80 3.50
C GLY A 87 -0.90 -11.55 2.64
N VAL A 88 0.06 -10.63 2.64
CA VAL A 88 0.04 -9.42 1.81
C VAL A 88 1.27 -9.41 0.90
N LEU A 89 1.01 -9.46 -0.41
CA LEU A 89 2.06 -9.48 -1.43
C LEU A 89 2.25 -8.08 -2.03
N THR A 90 3.48 -7.61 -1.97
CA THR A 90 3.93 -6.40 -2.66
C THR A 90 5.41 -6.52 -3.00
N ARG A 91 5.93 -5.56 -3.76
CA ARG A 91 7.35 -5.53 -4.16
C ARG A 91 7.92 -4.16 -3.83
N PRO A 92 9.12 -4.09 -3.24
CA PRO A 92 9.73 -2.81 -2.93
C PRO A 92 10.30 -2.15 -4.19
N ILE A 93 10.33 -0.82 -4.16
CA ILE A 93 11.09 0.01 -5.09
C ILE A 93 12.18 0.69 -4.26
N GLY A 94 13.34 0.06 -4.21
CA GLY A 94 14.39 0.48 -3.28
C GLY A 94 13.92 0.42 -1.82
N ASN A 95 13.91 1.57 -1.16
CA ASN A 95 13.43 1.72 0.22
C ASN A 95 11.95 2.10 0.31
N VAL A 96 11.21 2.08 -0.79
CA VAL A 96 9.77 2.40 -0.80
C VAL A 96 8.96 1.12 -0.93
N VAL A 97 7.97 0.95 -0.08
CA VAL A 97 6.98 -0.13 -0.16
C VAL A 97 5.71 0.43 -0.78
N PRO A 98 5.39 0.07 -2.04
CA PRO A 98 4.16 0.51 -2.68
C PRO A 98 2.97 -0.35 -2.25
N LEU A 99 1.81 0.28 -2.12
CA LEU A 99 0.52 -0.35 -1.88
C LEU A 99 -0.45 0.07 -2.99
N LEU A 100 -1.00 -0.90 -3.69
CA LEU A 100 -1.94 -0.70 -4.79
C LEU A 100 -3.18 -1.60 -4.57
N PRO A 101 -4.05 -1.26 -3.61
CA PRO A 101 -5.24 -2.06 -3.37
C PRO A 101 -6.18 -2.06 -4.56
N PRO A 102 -6.78 -3.21 -4.92
CA PRO A 102 -7.82 -3.25 -5.95
C PRO A 102 -9.10 -2.58 -5.46
N TYR A 103 -9.93 -2.12 -6.39
CA TYR A 103 -11.17 -1.41 -6.07
C TYR A 103 -12.20 -2.24 -5.29
N CYS A 104 -12.10 -3.56 -5.34
CA CYS A 104 -13.00 -4.47 -4.62
C CYS A 104 -12.61 -4.70 -3.15
N MET A 105 -11.51 -4.09 -2.68
CA MET A 105 -11.04 -4.28 -1.31
C MET A 105 -11.99 -3.62 -0.31
N SER A 106 -12.29 -4.31 0.77
CA SER A 106 -13.08 -3.78 1.89
C SER A 106 -12.23 -2.94 2.84
N GLY A 107 -12.88 -2.13 3.68
CA GLY A 107 -12.18 -1.39 4.74
C GLY A 107 -11.41 -2.30 5.70
N THR A 108 -11.96 -3.48 6.03
CA THR A 108 -11.28 -4.48 6.86
C THR A 108 -10.03 -5.02 6.19
N GLN A 109 -10.09 -5.26 4.88
CA GLN A 109 -8.91 -5.71 4.11
C GLN A 109 -7.85 -4.62 4.00
N VAL A 110 -8.23 -3.35 3.82
CA VAL A 110 -7.30 -2.22 3.87
C VAL A 110 -6.58 -2.15 5.21
N ARG A 111 -7.32 -2.28 6.31
CA ARG A 111 -6.74 -2.30 7.65
C ARG A 111 -5.76 -3.45 7.82
N LYS A 112 -6.11 -4.65 7.35
CA LYS A 112 -5.22 -5.81 7.38
C LYS A 112 -3.94 -5.56 6.56
N MET A 113 -4.06 -5.00 5.37
CA MET A 113 -2.93 -4.71 4.49
C MET A 113 -1.96 -3.71 5.12
N VAL A 114 -2.47 -2.59 5.61
CA VAL A 114 -1.64 -1.56 6.26
C VAL A 114 -1.09 -2.04 7.60
N GLY A 115 -1.88 -2.78 8.37
CA GLY A 115 -1.44 -3.41 9.61
C GLY A 115 -0.28 -4.38 9.38
N ALA A 116 -0.36 -5.21 8.35
CA ALA A 116 0.72 -6.13 7.96
C ALA A 116 2.02 -5.37 7.61
N LEU A 117 1.92 -4.23 6.93
CA LEU A 117 3.08 -3.38 6.66
C LEU A 117 3.68 -2.82 7.96
N GLY A 118 2.86 -2.27 8.86
CA GLY A 118 3.32 -1.74 10.14
C GLY A 118 4.02 -2.78 10.99
N GLU A 119 3.44 -3.97 11.13
CA GLU A 119 4.04 -5.09 11.84
C GLU A 119 5.33 -5.58 11.18
N ALA A 120 5.36 -5.64 9.85
CA ALA A 120 6.56 -6.04 9.10
C ALA A 120 7.72 -5.04 9.30
N ILE A 121 7.44 -3.74 9.30
CA ILE A 121 8.43 -2.71 9.60
C ILE A 121 8.97 -2.88 11.02
N ALA A 122 8.09 -3.02 12.01
CA ALA A 122 8.50 -3.19 13.41
C ALA A 122 9.34 -4.45 13.62
N GLU A 123 8.95 -5.58 13.00
CA GLU A 123 9.67 -6.85 13.11
C GLU A 123 11.06 -6.80 12.45
N THR A 124 11.16 -6.20 11.26
CA THR A 124 12.39 -6.28 10.46
C THR A 124 13.36 -5.13 10.68
N LEU A 125 12.87 -3.96 11.04
CA LEU A 125 13.65 -2.72 11.17
C LEU A 125 13.60 -2.11 12.58
N GLY A 126 12.72 -2.59 13.44
CA GLY A 126 12.47 -2.01 14.75
C GLY A 126 13.48 -2.38 15.84
N SER A 127 14.34 -3.36 15.60
CA SER A 127 15.42 -3.73 16.52
C SER A 127 16.69 -2.99 16.11
N ALA A 128 16.86 -1.84 16.70
CA ALA A 128 18.16 -1.17 16.74
C ALA A 128 18.85 -1.52 18.06
#